data_a546741ae7d870b5b669ec0e9cca8c7f
#
_entry.id   a546741ae7d870b5b669ec0e9cca8c7f
#
_cell.length_a   1.000
_cell.length_b   1.000
_cell.length_c   1.000
_cell.angle_alpha   90.00
_cell.angle_beta   90.00
_cell.angle_gamma   90.00
#
_symmetry.space_group_name_H-M   'P 1'
#
loop_
_entity.id
_entity.type
_entity.pdbx_description
1 polymer ?
#
loop_
_entity_poly.entity_id
_entity_poly.type
_entity_poly.pdbx_seq_one_letter_code
_entity_poly.pdbx_strand_id
1 'polypeptide(L)'
;MKHPLSGQAVIAGVGHTAFGKLAGRDTVSLNVEAIRNALGDAGIVKDEVDGLYVKAPTSRFEMMYAQKLAEALGLQPRIGGVWDHGGASNISMISMA
;
A
#
# COMPACT_ATOMS: atom_id res chain seq x y z
N MET A 1 22.06 -18.35 10.13
CA MET A 1 20.88 -18.46 11.02
C MET A 1 19.68 -17.87 10.32
N LYS A 2 18.56 -18.58 10.31
CA LYS A 2 17.32 -18.06 9.71
C LYS A 2 16.67 -17.05 10.65
N HIS A 3 16.17 -15.97 10.07
CA HIS A 3 15.34 -15.03 10.81
C HIS A 3 14.05 -15.73 11.28
N PRO A 4 13.52 -15.39 12.47
CA PRO A 4 12.28 -16.03 12.98
C PRO A 4 11.09 -15.92 12.02
N LEU A 5 11.04 -14.89 11.19
CA LEU A 5 9.96 -14.69 10.20
C LEU A 5 10.27 -15.34 8.85
N SER A 6 11.41 -15.99 8.70
CA SER A 6 11.78 -16.63 7.44
C SER A 6 10.78 -17.75 7.11
N GLY A 7 10.18 -17.70 5.94
CA GLY A 7 9.18 -18.67 5.51
C GLY A 7 7.79 -18.45 6.09
N GLN A 8 7.59 -17.42 6.92
CA GLN A 8 6.29 -17.12 7.53
C GLN A 8 5.45 -16.21 6.65
N ALA A 9 6.06 -15.45 5.73
CA ALA A 9 5.37 -14.51 4.87
C ALA A 9 6.03 -14.45 3.50
N VAL A 10 5.27 -14.06 2.51
CA VAL A 10 5.75 -13.91 1.13
C VAL A 10 5.23 -12.61 0.53
N ILE A 11 5.92 -12.09 -0.48
CA ILE A 11 5.39 -11.03 -1.33
C ILE A 11 4.59 -11.72 -2.43
N ALA A 12 3.26 -11.65 -2.35
CA ALA A 12 2.37 -12.39 -3.23
C ALA A 12 2.16 -11.71 -4.59
N GLY A 13 2.32 -10.39 -4.65
CA GLY A 13 2.16 -9.65 -5.89
C GLY A 13 2.68 -8.24 -5.77
N VAL A 14 2.90 -7.61 -6.92
CA VAL A 14 3.34 -6.22 -7.00
C VAL A 14 2.53 -5.48 -8.06
N GLY A 15 2.38 -4.18 -7.88
CA GLY A 15 1.67 -3.34 -8.82
C GLY A 15 2.23 -1.93 -8.84
N HIS A 16 2.11 -1.30 -9.99
CA HIS A 16 2.55 0.09 -10.17
C HIS A 16 1.66 0.76 -11.22
N THR A 17 1.74 2.07 -11.28
CA THR A 17 1.12 2.85 -12.36
C THR A 17 2.09 2.97 -13.53
N ALA A 18 1.64 3.60 -14.62
CA ALA A 18 2.53 4.05 -15.67
C ALA A 18 3.53 5.06 -15.07
N PHE A 19 4.74 5.08 -15.62
CA PHE A 19 5.79 5.98 -15.17
C PHE A 19 5.76 7.29 -15.95
N GLY A 20 6.30 8.34 -15.35
CA GLY A 20 6.43 9.63 -15.95
C GLY A 20 5.45 10.65 -15.37
N LYS A 21 5.23 11.73 -16.10
CA LYS A 21 4.34 12.80 -15.67
C LYS A 21 2.91 12.44 -16.04
N LEU A 22 2.11 12.10 -15.04
CA LEU A 22 0.73 11.63 -15.21
C LEU A 22 -0.22 12.80 -14.94
N ALA A 23 -0.48 13.60 -15.96
CA ALA A 23 -1.34 14.78 -15.86
C ALA A 23 -2.77 14.37 -15.45
N GLY A 24 -3.39 15.18 -14.59
CA GLY A 24 -4.76 14.92 -14.13
C GLY A 24 -4.89 13.81 -13.09
N ARG A 25 -3.78 13.25 -12.61
CA ARG A 25 -3.79 12.20 -11.60
C ARG A 25 -3.34 12.76 -10.25
N ASP A 26 -4.03 12.38 -9.19
CA ASP A 26 -3.63 12.73 -7.82
C ASP A 26 -3.03 11.53 -7.11
N THR A 27 -2.52 11.76 -5.88
CA THR A 27 -1.87 10.73 -5.11
C THR A 27 -2.81 9.56 -4.80
N VAL A 28 -4.07 9.85 -4.46
CA VAL A 28 -5.05 8.82 -4.15
C VAL A 28 -5.30 7.94 -5.37
N SER A 29 -5.53 8.53 -6.54
CA SER A 29 -5.80 7.75 -7.75
C SER A 29 -4.62 6.89 -8.16
N LEU A 30 -3.39 7.38 -7.99
CA LEU A 30 -2.18 6.63 -8.29
C LEU A 30 -2.03 5.44 -7.34
N ASN A 31 -2.25 5.65 -6.05
CA ASN A 31 -2.18 4.56 -5.08
C ASN A 31 -3.28 3.52 -5.31
N VAL A 32 -4.50 3.96 -5.62
CA VAL A 32 -5.61 3.04 -5.91
C VAL A 32 -5.26 2.14 -7.11
N GLU A 33 -4.71 2.73 -8.18
CA GLU A 33 -4.33 1.96 -9.36
C GLU A 33 -3.22 0.96 -9.03
N ALA A 34 -2.18 1.39 -8.33
CA ALA A 34 -1.07 0.51 -7.98
C ALA A 34 -1.54 -0.65 -7.10
N ILE A 35 -2.38 -0.39 -6.11
CA ILE A 35 -2.91 -1.42 -5.22
C ILE A 35 -3.80 -2.40 -6.00
N ARG A 36 -4.68 -1.90 -6.86
CA ARG A 36 -5.52 -2.77 -7.69
C ARG A 36 -4.67 -3.68 -8.59
N ASN A 37 -3.61 -3.12 -9.16
CA ASN A 37 -2.70 -3.88 -10.00
C ASN A 37 -1.96 -4.95 -9.19
N ALA A 38 -1.56 -4.63 -7.97
CA ALA A 38 -0.91 -5.60 -7.09
C ALA A 38 -1.85 -6.75 -6.70
N LEU A 39 -3.10 -6.43 -6.38
CA LEU A 39 -4.10 -7.45 -6.07
C LEU A 39 -4.38 -8.36 -7.27
N GLY A 40 -4.47 -7.77 -8.46
CA GLY A 40 -4.63 -8.54 -9.68
C GLY A 40 -3.44 -9.46 -9.95
N ASP A 41 -2.22 -8.96 -9.73
CA ASP A 41 -1.00 -9.76 -9.88
C ASP A 41 -0.96 -10.93 -8.89
N ALA A 42 -1.40 -10.70 -7.66
CA ALA A 42 -1.44 -11.74 -6.63
C ALA A 42 -2.61 -12.71 -6.79
N GLY A 43 -3.63 -12.35 -7.54
CA GLY A 43 -4.85 -13.13 -7.64
C GLY A 43 -5.69 -13.08 -6.36
N ILE A 44 -5.57 -11.99 -5.60
CA ILE A 44 -6.27 -11.81 -4.32
C ILE A 44 -7.40 -10.82 -4.52
N VAL A 45 -8.58 -11.13 -3.98
CA VAL A 45 -9.71 -10.19 -3.99
C VAL A 45 -9.60 -9.23 -2.81
N LYS A 46 -10.19 -8.05 -2.95
CA LYS A 46 -10.07 -6.98 -1.92
C LYS A 46 -10.60 -7.41 -0.55
N ASP A 47 -11.57 -8.30 -0.49
CA ASP A 47 -12.16 -8.74 0.78
C ASP A 47 -11.19 -9.61 1.60
N GLU A 48 -10.14 -10.11 0.99
CA GLU A 48 -9.09 -10.87 1.68
C GLU A 48 -8.01 -9.97 2.30
N VAL A 49 -8.05 -8.68 2.02
CA VAL A 49 -7.07 -7.73 2.54
C VAL A 49 -7.49 -7.29 3.95
N ASP A 50 -6.66 -7.56 4.94
CA ASP A 50 -6.95 -7.22 6.33
C ASP A 50 -5.98 -6.19 6.91
N GLY A 51 -4.99 -5.76 6.16
CA GLY A 51 -4.05 -4.72 6.59
C GLY A 51 -3.71 -3.76 5.45
N LEU A 52 -3.56 -2.48 5.78
CA LEU A 52 -3.18 -1.44 4.82
C LEU A 52 -2.18 -0.50 5.46
N TYR A 53 -0.96 -0.52 4.94
CA TYR A 53 0.13 0.33 5.42
C TYR A 53 0.58 1.24 4.29
N VAL A 54 0.62 2.54 4.55
CA VAL A 54 0.97 3.52 3.53
C VAL A 54 1.93 4.57 4.09
N LYS A 55 2.68 5.20 3.18
CA LYS A 55 3.48 6.37 3.49
C LYS A 55 2.64 7.62 3.26
N ALA A 56 2.81 8.63 4.12
CA ALA A 56 2.16 9.92 3.92
C ALA A 56 2.63 10.54 2.60
N PRO A 57 1.72 11.10 1.79
CA PRO A 57 2.12 11.75 0.55
C PRO A 57 2.88 13.05 0.84
N THR A 58 3.88 13.34 0.03
CA THR A 58 4.67 14.58 0.16
C THR A 58 4.20 15.68 -0.78
N SER A 59 3.40 15.33 -1.79
CA SER A 59 2.92 16.30 -2.78
C SER A 59 1.86 17.24 -2.22
N ARG A 60 1.11 16.79 -1.22
CA ARG A 60 0.15 17.62 -0.51
C ARG A 60 -0.20 16.96 0.83
N PHE A 61 -0.58 17.77 1.80
CA PHE A 61 -0.95 17.27 3.12
C PHE A 61 -2.28 16.52 3.05
N GLU A 62 -2.32 15.32 3.62
CA GLU A 62 -3.51 14.48 3.70
C GLU A 62 -3.62 13.90 5.09
N MET A 63 -4.72 14.20 5.79
CA MET A 63 -5.02 13.58 7.07
C MET A 63 -5.68 12.22 6.87
N MET A 64 -5.37 11.28 7.77
CA MET A 64 -6.02 9.95 7.77
C MET A 64 -5.91 9.26 6.41
N TYR A 65 -4.72 9.29 5.83
CA TYR A 65 -4.53 8.87 4.44
C TYR A 65 -4.85 7.38 4.22
N ALA A 66 -4.49 6.52 5.18
CA ALA A 66 -4.80 5.10 5.07
C ALA A 66 -6.30 4.85 5.00
N GLN A 67 -7.09 5.58 5.80
CA GLN A 67 -8.54 5.48 5.76
C GLN A 67 -9.12 6.00 4.44
N LYS A 68 -8.56 7.07 3.90
CA LYS A 68 -9.00 7.59 2.60
C LYS A 68 -8.75 6.58 1.49
N LEU A 69 -7.61 5.92 1.49
CA LEU A 69 -7.30 4.88 0.50
C LEU A 69 -8.19 3.65 0.68
N ALA A 70 -8.42 3.23 1.91
CA ALA A 70 -9.29 2.09 2.19
C ALA A 70 -10.72 2.37 1.68
N GLU A 71 -11.23 3.56 1.91
CA GLU A 71 -12.55 3.96 1.43
C GLU A 71 -12.60 3.98 -0.10
N ALA A 72 -11.59 4.57 -0.75
CA ALA A 72 -11.53 4.64 -2.20
C ALA A 72 -11.44 3.26 -2.86
N LEU A 73 -10.79 2.30 -2.20
CA LEU A 73 -10.66 0.93 -2.70
C LEU A 73 -11.81 0.02 -2.30
N GLY A 74 -12.64 0.45 -1.36
CA GLY A 74 -13.67 -0.40 -0.79
C GLY A 74 -13.12 -1.47 0.15
N LEU A 75 -11.96 -1.22 0.77
CA LEU A 75 -11.34 -2.14 1.73
C LEU A 75 -11.87 -1.89 3.14
N GLN A 76 -11.89 -2.94 3.95
CA GLN A 76 -12.21 -2.86 5.36
C GLN A 76 -11.08 -3.51 6.16
N PRO A 77 -9.87 -2.91 6.18
CA PRO A 77 -8.73 -3.52 6.84
C PRO A 77 -8.91 -3.54 8.35
N ARG A 78 -8.44 -4.61 8.97
CA ARG A 78 -8.48 -4.77 10.43
C ARG A 78 -7.36 -3.98 11.08
N ILE A 79 -6.26 -3.76 10.37
CA ILE A 79 -5.09 -3.07 10.87
C ILE A 79 -4.48 -2.24 9.74
N GLY A 80 -3.91 -1.11 10.09
CA GLY A 80 -3.24 -0.28 9.10
C GLY A 80 -2.81 1.03 9.71
N GLY A 81 -2.22 1.86 8.90
CA GLY A 81 -1.77 3.17 9.33
C GLY A 81 -0.88 3.85 8.31
N VAL A 82 -0.43 5.03 8.68
CA VAL A 82 0.45 5.85 7.87
C VAL A 82 1.81 5.91 8.56
N TRP A 83 2.87 5.58 7.83
CA TRP A 83 4.23 5.67 8.33
C TRP A 83 5.00 6.69 7.51
N ASP A 84 5.89 7.41 8.18
CA ASP A 84 6.70 8.42 7.50
C ASP A 84 8.14 8.38 8.01
N HIS A 85 8.95 7.57 7.36
CA HIS A 85 10.39 7.44 7.59
C HIS A 85 11.16 7.82 6.33
N GLY A 86 10.63 8.75 5.55
CA GLY A 86 11.22 9.13 4.26
C GLY A 86 11.25 7.95 3.30
N GLY A 87 12.33 7.81 2.54
CA GLY A 87 12.46 6.73 1.57
C GLY A 87 12.50 5.32 2.15
N ALA A 88 12.78 5.19 3.47
CA ALA A 88 12.81 3.90 4.14
C ALA A 88 11.44 3.42 4.62
N SER A 89 10.39 4.21 4.44
CA SER A 89 9.04 3.89 4.95
C SER A 89 8.52 2.56 4.45
N ASN A 90 8.71 2.26 3.17
CA ASN A 90 8.19 1.02 2.58
C ASN A 90 8.85 -0.22 3.17
N ILE A 91 10.14 -0.15 3.45
CA ILE A 91 10.85 -1.27 4.08
C ILE A 91 10.40 -1.44 5.52
N SER A 92 10.24 -0.33 6.27
CA SER A 92 9.72 -0.37 7.64
C SER A 92 8.33 -1.00 7.69
N MET A 93 7.46 -0.65 6.75
CA MET A 93 6.10 -1.19 6.69
C MET A 93 6.09 -2.70 6.42
N ILE A 94 6.98 -3.18 5.58
CA ILE A 94 7.11 -4.63 5.33
C ILE A 94 7.50 -5.34 6.62
N SER A 95 8.43 -4.78 7.37
CA SER A 95 8.86 -5.38 8.64
C SER A 95 7.73 -5.40 9.67
N MET A 96 6.89 -4.37 9.71
CA MET A 96 5.77 -4.29 10.65
C MET A 96 4.59 -5.15 10.23
N ALA A 97 4.42 -5.37 8.95
CA ALA A 97 3.36 -6.24 8.47
C ALA A 97 3.66 -7.70 8.83
#